data_deea9341bced186f29f774e4b313cae6
#
_entry.id   deea9341bced186f29f774e4b313cae6
#
_cell.length_a   1.000
_cell.length_b   1.000
_cell.length_c   1.000
_cell.angle_alpha   90.00
_cell.angle_beta   90.00
_cell.angle_gamma   90.00
#
_symmetry.space_group_name_H-M   'P 1'
#
loop_
_entity.id
_entity.type
_entity.pdbx_description
1 polymer ?
#
loop_
_entity_poly.entity_id
_entity_poly.type
_entity_poly.pdbx_seq_one_letter_code
_entity_poly.pdbx_strand_id
1 'polypeptide(L)'
;MTLRTPAADLYSLTSNPGYLTINCADINSSEKVAIPYIGRRVQHHKYEAATRLIFNAGNENQCAGLLVFKDENHQFLLARGRDAKGGCVLLHKIDGKEGEELAKEQLNDSISVLDLKVVSQGKTLDFYYSTDNGAKWQTLATGIDAQYTSTANAGGFTGTTVGPYATNKK
;
A
#
# COMPACT_ATOMS: atom_id res chain seq x y z
N MET A 1 -7.47 3.60 -11.65
CA MET A 1 -8.13 2.39 -12.23
C MET A 1 -8.29 1.33 -11.14
N THR A 2 -9.34 0.55 -11.19
CA THR A 2 -9.52 -0.65 -10.39
C THR A 2 -9.07 -1.88 -11.20
N LEU A 3 -8.67 -2.95 -10.53
CA LEU A 3 -8.23 -4.18 -11.23
C LEU A 3 -9.40 -4.95 -11.85
N ARG A 4 -10.56 -4.88 -11.21
CA ARG A 4 -11.83 -5.52 -11.62
C ARG A 4 -12.98 -4.60 -11.28
N THR A 5 -14.20 -4.91 -11.72
CA THR A 5 -15.39 -4.12 -11.36
C THR A 5 -15.65 -4.20 -9.85
N PRO A 6 -15.51 -3.10 -9.11
CA PRO A 6 -15.71 -3.09 -7.67
C PRO A 6 -17.21 -3.14 -7.31
N ALA A 7 -17.52 -3.56 -6.09
CA ALA A 7 -18.83 -3.33 -5.51
C ALA A 7 -19.10 -1.82 -5.37
N ALA A 8 -20.36 -1.42 -5.47
CA ALA A 8 -20.75 -0.01 -5.49
C ALA A 8 -20.40 0.76 -4.20
N ASP A 9 -20.35 0.06 -3.08
CA ASP A 9 -20.06 0.58 -1.74
C ASP A 9 -18.57 0.56 -1.37
N LEU A 10 -17.71 0.04 -2.26
CA LEU A 10 -16.28 -0.09 -1.95
C LEU A 10 -15.56 1.26 -1.87
N TYR A 11 -16.06 2.27 -2.57
CA TYR A 11 -15.46 3.59 -2.66
C TYR A 11 -16.49 4.70 -2.48
N SER A 12 -16.07 5.81 -1.86
CA SER A 12 -16.90 7.01 -1.73
C SER A 12 -16.04 8.27 -1.85
N LEU A 13 -16.56 9.26 -2.59
CA LEU A 13 -16.02 10.62 -2.63
C LEU A 13 -16.85 11.61 -1.79
N THR A 14 -17.96 11.14 -1.22
CA THR A 14 -18.91 11.97 -0.47
C THR A 14 -18.92 11.68 1.03
N SER A 15 -18.49 10.50 1.46
CA SER A 15 -18.46 10.12 2.89
C SER A 15 -17.52 10.99 3.72
N ASN A 16 -16.41 11.45 3.13
CA ASN A 16 -15.48 12.41 3.73
C ASN A 16 -15.03 13.39 2.64
N PRO A 17 -15.70 14.53 2.47
CA PRO A 17 -15.43 15.48 1.40
C PRO A 17 -13.95 15.91 1.36
N GLY A 18 -13.35 15.86 0.17
CA GLY A 18 -11.93 16.13 -0.04
C GLY A 18 -11.01 14.90 0.04
N TYR A 19 -11.56 13.75 0.38
CA TYR A 19 -10.84 12.47 0.46
C TYR A 19 -11.53 11.38 -0.38
N LEU A 20 -10.72 10.45 -0.88
CA LEU A 20 -11.23 9.17 -1.35
C LEU A 20 -11.37 8.25 -0.13
N THR A 21 -12.60 7.86 0.19
CA THR A 21 -12.86 6.83 1.20
C THR A 21 -12.84 5.46 0.53
N ILE A 22 -12.07 4.52 1.08
CA ILE A 22 -12.03 3.12 0.66
C ILE A 22 -12.52 2.28 1.83
N ASN A 23 -13.60 1.55 1.65
CA ASN A 23 -14.10 0.63 2.67
C ASN A 23 -13.24 -0.63 2.70
N CYS A 24 -12.75 -0.98 3.88
CA CYS A 24 -12.03 -2.24 4.07
C CYS A 24 -12.96 -3.43 3.79
N ALA A 25 -12.41 -4.46 3.18
CA ALA A 25 -13.10 -5.71 2.95
C ALA A 25 -12.27 -6.89 3.45
N ASP A 26 -12.89 -8.04 3.72
CA ASP A 26 -12.22 -9.28 4.12
C ASP A 26 -11.59 -9.99 2.91
N ILE A 27 -10.81 -9.21 2.17
CA ILE A 27 -10.17 -9.62 0.91
C ILE A 27 -8.74 -9.12 0.95
N ASN A 28 -7.76 -10.02 0.83
CA ASN A 28 -6.38 -9.62 0.69
C ASN A 28 -5.99 -9.34 -0.78
N SER A 29 -4.87 -8.68 -0.99
CA SER A 29 -4.46 -8.24 -2.34
C SER A 29 -4.03 -9.36 -3.28
N SER A 30 -3.82 -10.60 -2.77
CA SER A 30 -3.47 -11.77 -3.56
C SER A 30 -4.69 -12.52 -4.09
N GLU A 31 -5.91 -12.11 -3.71
CA GLU A 31 -7.13 -12.74 -4.17
C GLU A 31 -7.52 -12.24 -5.57
N LYS A 32 -7.95 -13.15 -6.44
CA LYS A 32 -8.34 -12.85 -7.84
C LYS A 32 -9.77 -12.30 -7.92
N VAL A 33 -10.08 -11.34 -7.08
CA VAL A 33 -11.38 -10.65 -7.00
C VAL A 33 -11.20 -9.13 -7.08
N ALA A 34 -12.28 -8.38 -7.02
CA ALA A 34 -12.21 -6.91 -6.90
C ALA A 34 -11.76 -6.53 -5.49
N ILE A 35 -10.49 -6.19 -5.35
CA ILE A 35 -9.90 -5.77 -4.08
C ILE A 35 -10.12 -4.26 -3.83
N PRO A 36 -10.11 -3.80 -2.56
CA PRO A 36 -10.21 -2.38 -2.21
C PRO A 36 -8.94 -1.60 -2.60
N TYR A 37 -8.72 -1.42 -3.90
CA TYR A 37 -7.53 -0.82 -4.48
C TYR A 37 -7.87 0.09 -5.66
N ILE A 38 -7.31 1.28 -5.67
CA ILE A 38 -7.35 2.19 -6.82
C ILE A 38 -5.92 2.55 -7.22
N GLY A 39 -5.44 1.96 -8.30
CA GLY A 39 -4.08 2.17 -8.79
C GLY A 39 -3.99 3.11 -9.98
N ARG A 40 -2.84 3.74 -10.11
CA ARG A 40 -2.38 4.43 -11.31
C ARG A 40 -1.20 3.66 -11.91
N ARG A 41 -1.22 3.48 -13.23
CA ARG A 41 -0.12 2.83 -13.93
C ARG A 41 1.17 3.62 -13.81
N VAL A 42 2.24 2.95 -13.46
CA VAL A 42 3.60 3.49 -13.50
C VAL A 42 4.02 3.67 -14.96
N GLN A 43 4.36 4.90 -15.34
CA GLN A 43 4.73 5.27 -16.71
C GLN A 43 6.24 5.47 -16.89
N HIS A 44 6.97 5.64 -15.80
CA HIS A 44 8.40 5.95 -15.81
C HIS A 44 9.15 5.04 -14.84
N HIS A 45 10.40 4.71 -15.16
CA HIS A 45 11.26 3.93 -14.27
C HIS A 45 11.59 4.67 -12.97
N LYS A 46 11.67 6.00 -13.05
CA LYS A 46 11.83 6.86 -11.87
C LYS A 46 10.51 7.56 -11.61
N TYR A 47 9.96 7.38 -10.44
CA TYR A 47 8.70 8.01 -10.03
C TYR A 47 8.64 8.17 -8.51
N GLU A 48 7.77 9.02 -8.08
CA GLU A 48 7.34 9.15 -6.70
C GLU A 48 5.82 8.99 -6.64
N ALA A 49 5.35 8.24 -5.64
CA ALA A 49 3.93 8.16 -5.31
C ALA A 49 3.76 8.34 -3.80
N ALA A 50 2.87 9.25 -3.42
CA ALA A 50 2.58 9.53 -2.03
C ALA A 50 1.07 9.59 -1.79
N THR A 51 0.66 9.28 -0.57
CA THR A 51 -0.71 9.43 -0.11
C THR A 51 -0.75 9.88 1.33
N ARG A 52 -1.75 10.72 1.66
CA ARG A 52 -2.13 10.98 3.04
C ARG A 52 -3.23 10.01 3.43
N LEU A 53 -3.00 9.30 4.51
CA LEU A 53 -3.88 8.29 5.03
C LEU A 53 -4.47 8.74 6.35
N ILE A 54 -5.80 8.70 6.47
CA ILE A 54 -6.53 8.83 7.74
C ILE A 54 -7.06 7.43 8.07
N PHE A 55 -6.37 6.75 8.97
CA PHE A 55 -6.70 5.35 9.29
C PHE A 55 -6.11 4.93 10.64
N ASN A 56 -6.91 4.20 11.42
CA ASN A 56 -6.44 3.48 12.60
C ASN A 56 -6.94 2.04 12.53
N ALA A 57 -6.01 1.10 12.56
CA ALA A 57 -6.36 -0.33 12.62
C ALA A 57 -6.98 -0.66 13.98
N GLY A 58 -8.16 -1.23 13.97
CA GLY A 58 -8.86 -1.69 15.18
C GLY A 58 -8.35 -3.04 15.67
N ASN A 59 -7.73 -3.84 14.79
CA ASN A 59 -7.14 -5.15 15.09
C ASN A 59 -5.97 -5.47 14.15
N GLU A 60 -5.30 -6.59 14.39
CA GLU A 60 -4.09 -6.98 13.66
C GLU A 60 -4.34 -7.38 12.20
N ASN A 61 -5.57 -7.70 11.81
CA ASN A 61 -5.92 -8.07 10.45
C ASN A 61 -6.13 -6.86 9.54
N GLN A 62 -6.30 -5.67 10.13
CA GLN A 62 -6.59 -4.45 9.39
C GLN A 62 -5.31 -3.72 8.99
N CYS A 63 -5.25 -3.34 7.74
CA CYS A 63 -4.23 -2.39 7.28
C CYS A 63 -4.73 -1.55 6.10
N ALA A 64 -4.12 -0.38 5.94
CA ALA A 64 -4.35 0.48 4.79
C ALA A 64 -3.06 1.23 4.42
N GLY A 65 -2.87 1.51 3.13
CA GLY A 65 -1.66 2.19 2.69
C GLY A 65 -1.50 2.29 1.18
N LEU A 66 -0.24 2.31 0.73
CA LEU A 66 0.15 2.29 -0.67
C LEU A 66 0.54 0.88 -1.09
N LEU A 67 -0.11 0.39 -2.13
CA LEU A 67 0.21 -0.89 -2.76
C LEU A 67 0.91 -0.63 -4.10
N VAL A 68 2.11 -1.16 -4.26
CA VAL A 68 2.82 -1.30 -5.54
C VAL A 68 2.45 -2.69 -6.07
N PHE A 69 1.61 -2.73 -7.08
CA PHE A 69 0.94 -3.93 -7.56
C PHE A 69 1.33 -4.24 -9.00
N LYS A 70 1.87 -5.41 -9.25
CA LYS A 70 2.10 -5.97 -10.59
C LYS A 70 1.03 -6.99 -10.93
N ASP A 71 0.86 -7.98 -10.08
CA ASP A 71 -0.16 -9.02 -10.11
C ASP A 71 -0.39 -9.57 -8.70
N GLU A 72 -1.22 -10.60 -8.56
CA GLU A 72 -1.57 -11.18 -7.28
C GLU A 72 -0.38 -11.80 -6.52
N ASN A 73 0.73 -12.09 -7.21
CA ASN A 73 1.91 -12.72 -6.62
C ASN A 73 3.09 -11.75 -6.41
N HIS A 74 3.10 -10.59 -7.06
CA HIS A 74 4.26 -9.69 -7.07
C HIS A 74 3.83 -8.28 -6.63
N GLN A 75 3.99 -8.00 -5.33
CA GLN A 75 3.51 -6.75 -4.75
C GLN A 75 4.43 -6.28 -3.62
N PHE A 76 4.42 -4.96 -3.36
CA PHE A 76 4.90 -4.36 -2.12
C PHE A 76 3.78 -3.54 -1.48
N LEU A 77 3.54 -3.75 -0.20
CA LEU A 77 2.55 -3.02 0.58
C LEU A 77 3.23 -2.20 1.67
N LEU A 78 3.23 -0.89 1.51
CA LEU A 78 3.59 0.07 2.55
C LEU A 78 2.30 0.50 3.26
N ALA A 79 2.11 0.12 4.50
CA ALA A 79 0.84 0.31 5.18
C ALA A 79 0.96 0.74 6.64
N ARG A 80 -0.07 1.43 7.13
CA ARG A 80 -0.39 1.49 8.53
C ARG A 80 -1.18 0.25 8.90
N GLY A 81 -0.76 -0.41 9.96
CA GLY A 81 -1.42 -1.56 10.56
C GLY A 81 -1.34 -1.51 12.07
N ARG A 82 -1.57 -2.65 12.69
CA ARG A 82 -1.44 -2.88 14.12
C ARG A 82 -0.83 -4.27 14.35
N ASP A 83 -0.07 -4.40 15.42
CA ASP A 83 0.36 -5.67 15.97
C ASP A 83 0.04 -5.73 17.48
N ALA A 84 0.52 -6.77 18.17
CA ALA A 84 0.29 -6.95 19.60
C ALA A 84 0.84 -5.81 20.48
N LYS A 85 1.78 -4.99 19.97
CA LYS A 85 2.38 -3.84 20.67
C LYS A 85 1.64 -2.53 20.41
N GLY A 86 0.74 -2.49 19.43
CA GLY A 86 0.00 -1.30 19.05
C GLY A 86 0.09 -0.96 17.56
N GLY A 87 -0.17 0.30 17.22
CA GLY A 87 -0.10 0.79 15.84
C GLY A 87 1.32 0.74 15.29
N CYS A 88 1.45 0.42 14.01
CA CYS A 88 2.73 0.36 13.31
C CYS A 88 2.61 0.82 11.86
N VAL A 89 3.73 1.23 11.28
CA VAL A 89 3.93 1.29 9.84
C VAL A 89 4.78 0.10 9.43
N LEU A 90 4.42 -0.55 8.33
CA LEU A 90 5.08 -1.77 7.88
C LEU A 90 5.25 -1.78 6.37
N LEU A 91 6.26 -2.51 5.93
CA LEU A 91 6.50 -2.83 4.53
C LEU A 91 6.49 -4.35 4.36
N HIS A 92 5.54 -4.84 3.59
CA HIS A 92 5.48 -6.26 3.20
C HIS A 92 5.81 -6.43 1.71
N LYS A 93 6.61 -7.43 1.42
CA LYS A 93 6.69 -8.05 0.10
C LYS A 93 5.69 -9.19 0.06
N ILE A 94 4.83 -9.21 -0.94
CA ILE A 94 3.78 -10.22 -1.10
C ILE A 94 4.12 -11.08 -2.31
N ASP A 95 4.23 -12.38 -2.09
CA ASP A 95 4.48 -13.41 -3.08
C ASP A 95 3.33 -14.43 -3.05
N GLY A 96 2.28 -14.14 -3.79
CA GLY A 96 1.05 -14.92 -3.75
C GLY A 96 0.39 -14.90 -2.38
N LYS A 97 0.25 -16.08 -1.77
CA LYS A 97 -0.33 -16.24 -0.43
C LYS A 97 0.70 -16.06 0.69
N GLU A 98 1.97 -16.00 0.35
CA GLU A 98 3.05 -15.80 1.29
C GLU A 98 3.40 -14.31 1.35
N GLY A 99 3.84 -13.87 2.51
CA GLY A 99 4.26 -12.49 2.72
C GLY A 99 5.52 -12.46 3.57
N GLU A 100 6.41 -11.53 3.27
CA GLU A 100 7.62 -11.25 4.04
C GLU A 100 7.56 -9.83 4.58
N GLU A 101 7.64 -9.65 5.91
CA GLU A 101 7.79 -8.33 6.51
C GLU A 101 9.24 -7.86 6.31
N LEU A 102 9.43 -6.89 5.42
CA LEU A 102 10.75 -6.35 5.11
C LEU A 102 11.21 -5.29 6.13
N ALA A 103 10.27 -4.53 6.66
CA ALA A 103 10.53 -3.49 7.64
C ALA A 103 9.26 -3.15 8.44
N LYS A 104 9.45 -2.73 9.69
CA LYS A 104 8.37 -2.24 10.55
C LYS A 104 8.89 -1.26 11.59
N GLU A 105 8.09 -0.23 11.87
CA GLU A 105 8.30 0.72 12.95
C GLU A 105 7.02 0.89 13.76
N GLN A 106 7.17 0.92 15.09
CA GLN A 106 6.03 1.17 15.98
C GLN A 106 5.65 2.65 15.95
N LEU A 107 4.35 2.90 15.93
CA LEU A 107 3.78 4.25 15.97
C LEU A 107 2.94 4.42 17.22
N ASN A 108 2.90 5.64 17.74
CA ASN A 108 1.96 5.97 18.79
C ASN A 108 0.52 5.81 18.28
N ASP A 109 -0.35 5.17 19.05
CA ASP A 109 -1.75 4.92 18.70
C ASP A 109 -2.56 6.22 18.51
N SER A 110 -2.09 7.35 19.09
CA SER A 110 -2.71 8.66 18.87
C SER A 110 -2.52 9.22 17.47
N ILE A 111 -1.58 8.67 16.68
CA ILE A 111 -1.36 9.08 15.29
C ILE A 111 -2.45 8.48 14.42
N SER A 112 -3.40 9.30 13.97
CA SER A 112 -4.49 8.92 13.07
C SER A 112 -4.24 9.32 11.62
N VAL A 113 -3.31 10.24 11.39
CA VAL A 113 -2.91 10.72 10.06
C VAL A 113 -1.47 10.32 9.79
N LEU A 114 -1.24 9.65 8.67
CA LEU A 114 0.07 9.19 8.26
C LEU A 114 0.26 9.49 6.77
N ASP A 115 1.36 10.14 6.42
CA ASP A 115 1.77 10.26 5.03
C ASP A 115 2.70 9.09 4.67
N LEU A 116 2.43 8.45 3.55
CA LEU A 116 3.19 7.32 3.02
C LEU A 116 3.74 7.68 1.64
N LYS A 117 4.97 7.25 1.36
CA LYS A 117 5.62 7.55 0.09
C LYS A 117 6.50 6.40 -0.37
N VAL A 118 6.43 6.09 -1.66
CA VAL A 118 7.37 5.24 -2.38
C VAL A 118 8.09 6.04 -3.45
N VAL A 119 9.40 5.87 -3.52
CA VAL A 119 10.28 6.50 -4.54
C VAL A 119 10.98 5.40 -5.31
N SER A 120 10.81 5.40 -6.63
CA SER A 120 11.57 4.51 -7.52
C SER A 120 12.78 5.23 -8.08
N GLN A 121 13.95 4.62 -7.90
CA GLN A 121 15.21 5.05 -8.52
C GLN A 121 15.52 4.30 -9.82
N GLY A 122 14.54 3.56 -10.34
CA GLY A 122 14.62 2.72 -11.54
C GLY A 122 14.85 1.25 -11.20
N LYS A 123 15.98 0.91 -10.55
CA LYS A 123 16.28 -0.47 -10.13
C LYS A 123 15.86 -0.76 -8.69
N THR A 124 15.67 0.26 -7.89
CA THR A 124 15.30 0.15 -6.48
C THR A 124 14.08 0.97 -6.13
N LEU A 125 13.39 0.54 -5.08
CA LEU A 125 12.31 1.26 -4.40
C LEU A 125 12.76 1.65 -3.01
N ASP A 126 12.48 2.88 -2.62
CA ASP A 126 12.67 3.41 -1.29
C ASP A 126 11.31 3.77 -0.69
N PHE A 127 11.10 3.44 0.58
CA PHE A 127 9.83 3.58 1.27
C PHE A 127 9.97 4.50 2.49
N TYR A 128 9.07 5.47 2.58
CA TYR A 128 9.09 6.51 3.61
C TYR A 128 7.72 6.70 4.22
N TYR A 129 7.71 7.21 5.45
CA TYR A 129 6.50 7.68 6.12
C TYR A 129 6.75 9.02 6.83
N SER A 130 5.67 9.74 7.14
CA SER A 130 5.71 10.97 7.90
C SER A 130 4.51 11.07 8.82
N THR A 131 4.75 11.51 10.06
CA THR A 131 3.73 11.70 11.11
C THR A 131 3.43 13.18 11.37
N ASP A 132 4.06 14.09 10.61
CA ASP A 132 4.00 15.54 10.79
C ASP A 132 3.54 16.28 9.52
N ASN A 133 2.57 15.70 8.80
CA ASN A 133 2.01 16.25 7.56
C ASN A 133 3.02 16.40 6.42
N GLY A 134 3.98 15.50 6.33
CA GLY A 134 5.00 15.50 5.27
C GLY A 134 6.12 16.52 5.48
N ALA A 135 6.19 17.19 6.63
CA ALA A 135 7.27 18.14 6.93
C ALA A 135 8.61 17.43 7.08
N LYS A 136 8.61 16.23 7.68
CA LYS A 136 9.79 15.38 7.81
C LYS A 136 9.45 13.95 7.41
N TRP A 137 10.19 13.42 6.45
CA TRP A 137 10.09 12.04 6.00
C TRP A 137 11.07 11.16 6.76
N GLN A 138 10.57 10.08 7.32
CA GLN A 138 11.35 9.03 7.96
C GLN A 138 11.50 7.88 6.98
N THR A 139 12.71 7.34 6.92
CA THR A 139 13.01 6.18 6.06
C THR A 139 12.54 4.91 6.76
N LEU A 140 11.71 4.12 6.08
CA LEU A 140 11.33 2.79 6.55
C LEU A 140 12.23 1.71 5.95
N ALA A 141 12.46 1.78 4.62
CA ALA A 141 13.36 0.88 3.91
C ALA A 141 13.89 1.54 2.64
N THR A 142 15.10 1.20 2.22
CA THR A 142 15.72 1.66 0.98
C THR A 142 16.38 0.53 0.21
N GLY A 143 16.60 0.73 -1.10
CA GLY A 143 17.32 -0.23 -1.92
C GLY A 143 16.56 -1.52 -2.19
N ILE A 144 15.24 -1.56 -2.02
CA ILE A 144 14.41 -2.73 -2.30
C ILE A 144 14.38 -2.97 -3.81
N ASP A 145 14.60 -4.21 -4.24
CA ASP A 145 14.69 -4.56 -5.67
C ASP A 145 13.35 -4.32 -6.40
N ALA A 146 13.32 -3.30 -7.28
CA ALA A 146 12.17 -2.96 -8.09
C ALA A 146 11.90 -3.99 -9.20
N GLN A 147 12.86 -4.83 -9.56
CA GLN A 147 12.69 -5.85 -10.59
C GLN A 147 11.64 -6.88 -10.19
N TYR A 148 11.44 -7.09 -8.89
CA TYR A 148 10.42 -8.00 -8.38
C TYR A 148 9.03 -7.71 -8.95
N THR A 149 8.65 -6.45 -9.13
CA THR A 149 7.37 -6.03 -9.71
C THR A 149 7.45 -5.70 -11.20
N SER A 150 8.55 -6.06 -11.86
CA SER A 150 8.72 -5.82 -13.29
C SER A 150 8.11 -6.94 -14.15
N THR A 151 7.81 -6.61 -15.41
CA THR A 151 7.38 -7.60 -16.41
C THR A 151 8.47 -8.64 -16.69
N ALA A 152 9.74 -8.27 -16.55
CA ALA A 152 10.85 -9.20 -16.77
C ALA A 152 10.88 -10.33 -15.73
N ASN A 153 10.49 -10.05 -14.48
CA ASN A 153 10.46 -11.01 -13.38
C ASN A 153 9.08 -11.70 -13.27
N ALA A 154 8.02 -10.91 -13.20
CA ALA A 154 6.66 -11.38 -12.96
C ALA A 154 5.94 -11.86 -14.24
N GLY A 155 6.48 -11.57 -15.42
CA GLY A 155 5.83 -11.87 -16.70
C GLY A 155 4.59 -11.01 -16.98
N GLY A 156 3.72 -11.51 -17.87
CA GLY A 156 2.46 -10.87 -18.23
C GLY A 156 2.62 -9.61 -19.08
N PHE A 157 1.48 -9.06 -19.51
CA PHE A 157 1.42 -7.86 -20.38
C PHE A 157 0.99 -6.58 -19.64
N THR A 158 0.59 -6.67 -18.37
CA THR A 158 0.20 -5.54 -17.57
C THR A 158 1.41 -4.92 -16.90
N GLY A 159 1.52 -3.59 -16.93
CA GLY A 159 2.56 -2.87 -16.19
C GLY A 159 2.20 -2.76 -14.70
N THR A 160 3.19 -2.42 -13.89
CA THR A 160 3.02 -2.11 -12.47
C THR A 160 2.10 -0.93 -12.27
N THR A 161 1.29 -0.99 -11.23
CA THR A 161 0.44 0.10 -10.76
C THR A 161 0.78 0.45 -9.31
N VAL A 162 0.49 1.66 -8.88
CA VAL A 162 0.64 2.10 -7.50
C VAL A 162 -0.57 2.91 -7.05
N GLY A 163 -1.02 2.70 -5.83
CA GLY A 163 -2.15 3.45 -5.30
C GLY A 163 -2.63 3.00 -3.93
N PRO A 164 -3.64 3.69 -3.39
CA PRO A 164 -4.22 3.36 -2.10
C PRO A 164 -4.93 2.00 -2.09
N TYR A 165 -4.75 1.30 -0.99
CA TYR A 165 -5.33 -0.02 -0.70
C TYR A 165 -5.73 -0.11 0.77
N ALA A 166 -6.78 -0.87 1.07
CA ALA A 166 -7.23 -1.13 2.43
C ALA A 166 -7.80 -2.55 2.54
N THR A 167 -7.62 -3.19 3.71
CA THR A 167 -8.16 -4.54 3.95
C THR A 167 -8.45 -4.80 5.43
N ASN A 168 -9.40 -5.71 5.70
CA ASN A 168 -9.61 -6.36 7.00
C ASN A 168 -8.92 -7.73 7.10
N LYS A 169 -8.17 -8.14 6.06
CA LYS A 169 -7.53 -9.45 5.94
C LYS A 169 -6.08 -9.27 5.50
N LYS A 170 -5.24 -8.96 6.46
CA LYS A 170 -3.80 -8.77 6.25
C LYS A 170 -3.09 -10.10 6.00
#